data_cc8471e5b04fa9999ddda2d466a05dc1
#
_entry.id   cc8471e5b04fa9999ddda2d466a05dc1
#
_cell.length_a   1.000
_cell.length_b   1.000
_cell.length_c   1.000
_cell.angle_alpha   90.00
_cell.angle_beta   90.00
_cell.angle_gamma   90.00
#
_symmetry.space_group_name_H-M   'P 1'
#
loop_
_entity.id
_entity.type
_entity.pdbx_description
1 polymer ?
#
loop_
_entity_poly.entity_id
_entity_poly.type
_entity_poly.pdbx_seq_one_letter_code
_entity_poly.pdbx_strand_id
1 'polypeptide(L)'
;SSVMIDSAAERVKQTNADFGIVFDTDVDRAGCILIGRKELNRNRLVAMISAVILENEPGAVIVTDSVTSAGLTKFIEAHGGKHIRFKRGYKNVINKQIELNKEGIDCPLAIETSGHAAFRENYYLDDGAYLVTKLIIKSGLLKKSDGSLESFISDLEEPAEELERRFKIDLEDFKTYGEKSYADLKALAEERDGWQAEKIN
;
A
#
# COMPACT_ATOMS: atom_id res chain seq x y z
N SER A 1 -14.61 6.36 5.33
CA SER A 1 -15.79 6.87 4.60
C SER A 1 -15.46 8.24 4.03
N SER A 2 -16.07 8.61 2.90
CA SER A 2 -15.85 9.91 2.24
C SER A 2 -16.08 11.10 3.18
N VAL A 3 -17.03 10.98 4.11
CA VAL A 3 -17.35 12.02 5.11
C VAL A 3 -16.18 12.33 6.04
N MET A 4 -15.44 11.31 6.50
CA MET A 4 -14.27 11.51 7.37
C MET A 4 -13.11 12.18 6.61
N ILE A 5 -12.90 11.78 5.37
CA ILE A 5 -11.89 12.36 4.49
C ILE A 5 -12.21 13.82 4.20
N ASP A 6 -13.47 14.13 3.89
CA ASP A 6 -13.93 15.49 3.63
C ASP A 6 -13.77 16.40 4.86
N SER A 7 -14.14 15.88 6.03
CA SER A 7 -13.97 16.60 7.31
C SER A 7 -12.49 16.87 7.62
N ALA A 8 -11.62 15.88 7.42
CA ALA A 8 -10.20 16.04 7.66
C ALA A 8 -9.56 17.00 6.64
N ALA A 9 -9.96 16.95 5.37
CA ALA A 9 -9.50 17.87 4.33
C ALA A 9 -9.88 19.33 4.63
N GLU A 10 -11.12 19.55 5.09
CA GLU A 10 -11.58 20.88 5.51
C GLU A 10 -10.76 21.38 6.73
N ARG A 11 -10.48 20.50 7.69
CA ARG A 11 -9.67 20.85 8.85
C ARG A 11 -8.24 21.21 8.49
N VAL A 12 -7.60 20.46 7.58
CA VAL A 12 -6.27 20.78 7.04
C VAL A 12 -6.26 22.19 6.45
N LYS A 13 -7.28 22.52 5.65
CA LYS A 13 -7.40 23.85 5.05
C LYS A 13 -7.60 24.96 6.10
N GLN A 14 -8.50 24.77 7.06
CA GLN A 14 -8.80 25.75 8.11
C GLN A 14 -7.61 26.06 9.03
N THR A 15 -6.80 25.03 9.32
CA THR A 15 -5.66 25.15 10.23
C THR A 15 -4.34 25.41 9.52
N ASN A 16 -4.33 25.42 8.18
CA ASN A 16 -3.12 25.49 7.37
C ASN A 16 -2.08 24.42 7.77
N ALA A 17 -2.57 23.22 8.11
CA ALA A 17 -1.72 22.09 8.45
C ALA A 17 -1.05 21.50 7.19
N ASP A 18 0.13 20.90 7.35
CA ASP A 18 0.86 20.29 6.24
C ASP A 18 0.14 19.05 5.68
N PHE A 19 -0.57 18.32 6.52
CA PHE A 19 -1.45 17.19 6.15
C PHE A 19 -2.39 16.82 7.29
N GLY A 20 -3.40 16.01 6.99
CA GLY A 20 -4.37 15.45 7.95
C GLY A 20 -4.23 13.95 8.07
N ILE A 21 -4.59 13.42 9.22
CA ILE A 21 -4.55 12.00 9.51
C ILE A 21 -5.95 11.54 9.91
N VAL A 22 -6.35 10.38 9.42
CA VAL A 22 -7.58 9.71 9.80
C VAL A 22 -7.24 8.29 10.21
N PHE A 23 -7.64 7.91 11.41
CA PHE A 23 -7.58 6.54 11.89
C PHE A 23 -8.95 5.88 11.80
N ASP A 24 -8.98 4.59 11.73
CA ASP A 24 -10.18 3.83 12.02
C ASP A 24 -10.37 3.64 13.54
N THR A 25 -11.38 2.84 13.92
CA THR A 25 -11.84 2.82 15.31
C THR A 25 -10.82 2.22 16.30
N ASP A 26 -10.06 1.25 15.86
CA ASP A 26 -9.05 0.53 16.65
C ASP A 26 -7.60 0.92 16.32
N VAL A 27 -7.44 1.93 15.42
CA VAL A 27 -6.16 2.60 15.11
C VAL A 27 -5.12 1.67 14.46
N ASP A 28 -5.53 0.53 13.94
CA ASP A 28 -4.65 -0.38 13.19
C ASP A 28 -4.45 0.06 11.73
N ARG A 29 -5.31 0.97 11.21
CA ARG A 29 -5.21 1.58 9.90
C ARG A 29 -5.12 3.09 9.96
N ALA A 30 -4.31 3.64 9.09
CA ALA A 30 -4.21 5.08 8.91
C ALA A 30 -4.44 5.48 7.46
N GLY A 31 -5.12 6.61 7.28
CA GLY A 31 -5.21 7.36 6.03
C GLY A 31 -4.59 8.74 6.20
N CYS A 32 -4.04 9.30 5.14
CA CYS A 32 -3.43 10.61 5.15
C CYS A 32 -4.04 11.48 4.05
N ILE A 33 -4.30 12.74 4.35
CA ILE A 33 -4.87 13.72 3.43
C ILE A 33 -3.88 14.87 3.30
N LEU A 34 -3.40 15.09 2.09
CA LEU A 34 -2.50 16.19 1.76
C LEU A 34 -3.29 17.48 1.48
N ILE A 35 -2.59 18.59 1.41
CA ILE A 35 -3.17 19.89 1.02
C ILE A 35 -3.91 19.74 -0.32
N GLY A 36 -5.07 20.39 -0.46
CA GLY A 36 -5.88 20.33 -1.69
C GLY A 36 -6.75 19.07 -1.81
N ARG A 37 -7.07 18.38 -0.71
CA ARG A 37 -7.85 17.13 -0.66
C ARG A 37 -7.21 15.95 -1.38
N LYS A 38 -5.92 15.97 -1.61
CA LYS A 38 -5.21 14.83 -2.19
C LYS A 38 -5.03 13.76 -1.12
N GLU A 39 -5.68 12.62 -1.32
CA GLU A 39 -5.51 11.47 -0.44
C GLU A 39 -4.16 10.80 -0.71
N LEU A 40 -3.36 10.64 0.34
CA LEU A 40 -2.19 9.79 0.33
C LEU A 40 -2.64 8.39 0.79
N ASN A 41 -3.38 7.69 -0.06
CA ASN A 41 -3.99 6.40 0.22
C ASN A 41 -3.55 5.34 -0.79
N ARG A 42 -3.89 4.09 -0.53
CA ARG A 42 -3.63 2.95 -1.42
C ARG A 42 -2.16 2.91 -1.88
N ASN A 43 -1.90 2.83 -3.19
CA ASN A 43 -0.56 2.78 -3.77
C ASN A 43 0.33 3.96 -3.33
N ARG A 44 -0.22 5.15 -3.17
CA ARG A 44 0.55 6.35 -2.77
C ARG A 44 1.07 6.24 -1.34
N LEU A 45 0.26 5.72 -0.41
CA LEU A 45 0.70 5.49 0.98
C LEU A 45 1.77 4.40 1.03
N VAL A 46 1.56 3.31 0.30
CA VAL A 46 2.53 2.21 0.21
C VAL A 46 3.85 2.71 -0.38
N ALA A 47 3.81 3.46 -1.48
CA ALA A 47 5.00 4.06 -2.10
C ALA A 47 5.76 4.97 -1.12
N MET A 48 5.03 5.86 -0.44
CA MET A 48 5.60 6.79 0.52
C MET A 48 6.37 6.08 1.63
N ILE A 49 5.74 5.11 2.29
CA ILE A 49 6.38 4.39 3.39
C ILE A 49 7.50 3.49 2.90
N SER A 50 7.32 2.84 1.74
CA SER A 50 8.40 2.05 1.12
C SER A 50 9.63 2.89 0.86
N ALA A 51 9.48 4.07 0.26
CA ALA A 51 10.60 4.98 0.01
C ALA A 51 11.28 5.44 1.32
N VAL A 52 10.49 5.76 2.37
CA VAL A 52 11.03 6.12 3.70
C VAL A 52 11.89 5.00 4.28
N ILE A 53 11.46 3.76 4.16
CA ILE A 53 12.20 2.59 4.64
C ILE A 53 13.46 2.37 3.80
N LEU A 54 13.35 2.41 2.48
CA LEU A 54 14.43 2.11 1.56
C LEU A 54 15.58 3.14 1.57
N GLU A 55 15.33 4.36 2.05
CA GLU A 55 16.42 5.34 2.32
C GLU A 55 17.43 4.80 3.35
N ASN A 56 16.98 4.00 4.29
CA ASN A 56 17.83 3.47 5.38
C ASN A 56 18.17 1.98 5.20
N GLU A 57 17.35 1.25 4.48
CA GLU A 57 17.47 -0.20 4.28
C GLU A 57 17.45 -0.53 2.76
N PRO A 58 18.44 -0.07 1.98
CA PRO A 58 18.50 -0.34 0.54
C PRO A 58 18.64 -1.83 0.27
N GLY A 59 17.93 -2.35 -0.73
CA GLY A 59 17.91 -3.77 -1.07
C GLY A 59 16.87 -4.59 -0.32
N ALA A 60 16.19 -3.98 0.66
CA ALA A 60 15.16 -4.66 1.45
C ALA A 60 13.93 -5.07 0.61
N VAL A 61 13.24 -6.09 1.10
CA VAL A 61 11.98 -6.56 0.53
C VAL A 61 10.81 -5.84 1.18
N ILE A 62 9.90 -5.33 0.37
CA ILE A 62 8.62 -4.77 0.79
C ILE A 62 7.51 -5.76 0.41
N VAL A 63 6.75 -6.23 1.38
CA VAL A 63 5.59 -7.11 1.14
C VAL A 63 4.31 -6.28 1.12
N THR A 64 3.50 -6.45 0.08
CA THR A 64 2.21 -5.77 -0.04
C THR A 64 1.08 -6.72 -0.37
N ASP A 65 -0.16 -6.24 -0.32
CA ASP A 65 -1.31 -6.99 -0.80
C ASP A 65 -1.33 -7.08 -2.34
N SER A 66 -2.17 -7.98 -2.83
CA SER A 66 -2.25 -8.33 -4.26
C SER A 66 -2.83 -7.24 -5.17
N VAL A 67 -3.50 -6.24 -4.61
CA VAL A 67 -4.18 -5.20 -5.40
C VAL A 67 -3.32 -3.97 -5.67
N THR A 68 -2.04 -4.02 -5.33
CA THR A 68 -1.08 -2.97 -5.67
C THR A 68 -0.77 -2.94 -7.17
N SER A 69 -0.42 -1.76 -7.68
CA SER A 69 -0.19 -1.54 -9.12
C SER A 69 1.20 -1.98 -9.59
N ALA A 70 1.33 -2.21 -10.89
CA ALA A 70 2.64 -2.42 -11.51
C ALA A 70 3.55 -1.17 -11.39
N GLY A 71 2.96 0.03 -11.41
CA GLY A 71 3.69 1.27 -11.18
C GLY A 71 4.33 1.32 -9.79
N LEU A 72 3.64 0.80 -8.76
CA LEU A 72 4.21 0.69 -7.43
C LEU A 72 5.41 -0.27 -7.39
N THR A 73 5.36 -1.39 -8.12
CA THR A 73 6.51 -2.30 -8.22
C THR A 73 7.72 -1.59 -8.80
N LYS A 74 7.55 -0.91 -9.94
CA LYS A 74 8.62 -0.12 -10.55
C LYS A 74 9.17 0.96 -9.62
N PHE A 75 8.29 1.64 -8.87
CA PHE A 75 8.68 2.66 -7.90
C PHE A 75 9.57 2.07 -6.79
N ILE A 76 9.14 0.96 -6.15
CA ILE A 76 9.92 0.29 -5.09
C ILE A 76 11.29 -0.16 -5.63
N GLU A 77 11.34 -0.74 -6.83
CA GLU A 77 12.58 -1.19 -7.47
C GLU A 77 13.50 -0.01 -7.83
N ALA A 78 12.95 1.09 -8.34
CA ALA A 78 13.71 2.31 -8.63
C ALA A 78 14.32 2.94 -7.37
N HIS A 79 13.66 2.77 -6.20
CA HIS A 79 14.18 3.19 -4.89
C HIS A 79 15.10 2.15 -4.24
N GLY A 80 15.54 1.14 -5.00
CA GLY A 80 16.52 0.13 -4.58
C GLY A 80 15.95 -1.00 -3.74
N GLY A 81 14.64 -1.15 -3.67
CA GLY A 81 13.95 -2.24 -2.97
C GLY A 81 13.63 -3.44 -3.85
N LYS A 82 13.02 -4.44 -3.24
CA LYS A 82 12.39 -5.58 -3.92
C LYS A 82 10.93 -5.64 -3.49
N HIS A 83 10.02 -5.89 -4.43
CA HIS A 83 8.59 -5.92 -4.16
C HIS A 83 8.04 -7.33 -4.24
N ILE A 84 7.34 -7.76 -3.20
CA ILE A 84 6.56 -9.00 -3.18
C ILE A 84 5.09 -8.65 -2.97
N ARG A 85 4.28 -8.88 -4.00
CA ARG A 85 2.83 -8.85 -3.88
C ARG A 85 2.34 -10.21 -3.37
N PHE A 86 1.55 -10.19 -2.31
CA PHE A 86 1.05 -11.41 -1.68
C PHE A 86 -0.47 -11.36 -1.52
N LYS A 87 -1.09 -12.48 -1.20
CA LYS A 87 -2.55 -12.53 -1.05
C LYS A 87 -3.04 -11.52 -0.02
N ARG A 88 -4.14 -10.85 -0.35
CA ARG A 88 -4.77 -9.82 0.46
C ARG A 88 -5.16 -10.32 1.85
N GLY A 89 -5.09 -9.44 2.83
CA GLY A 89 -5.40 -9.64 4.24
C GLY A 89 -4.18 -9.41 5.12
N TYR A 90 -4.30 -8.51 6.09
CA TYR A 90 -3.18 -8.05 6.92
C TYR A 90 -2.40 -9.21 7.55
N LYS A 91 -3.08 -10.25 8.05
CA LYS A 91 -2.41 -11.45 8.57
C LYS A 91 -1.56 -12.17 7.54
N ASN A 92 -1.97 -12.17 6.26
CA ASN A 92 -1.23 -12.83 5.20
C ASN A 92 0.07 -12.09 4.90
N VAL A 93 0.00 -10.76 4.72
CA VAL A 93 1.18 -9.95 4.39
C VAL A 93 2.17 -9.89 5.56
N ILE A 94 1.68 -9.78 6.80
CA ILE A 94 2.51 -9.79 8.02
C ILE A 94 3.17 -11.16 8.21
N ASN A 95 2.44 -12.26 8.07
CA ASN A 95 3.00 -13.60 8.18
C ASN A 95 4.07 -13.84 7.10
N LYS A 96 3.86 -13.34 5.88
CA LYS A 96 4.88 -13.43 4.82
C LYS A 96 6.14 -12.63 5.16
N GLN A 97 5.98 -11.43 5.72
CA GLN A 97 7.10 -10.64 6.23
C GLN A 97 7.90 -11.41 7.29
N ILE A 98 7.21 -12.00 8.27
CA ILE A 98 7.84 -12.78 9.35
C ILE A 98 8.57 -14.00 8.78
N GLU A 99 7.96 -14.72 7.83
CA GLU A 99 8.55 -15.86 7.13
C GLU A 99 9.86 -15.47 6.46
N LEU A 100 9.86 -14.42 5.64
CA LEU A 100 11.04 -13.91 4.94
C LEU A 100 12.18 -13.56 5.91
N ASN A 101 11.88 -12.85 6.98
CA ASN A 101 12.89 -12.51 7.99
C ASN A 101 13.46 -13.76 8.71
N LYS A 102 12.66 -14.79 8.96
CA LYS A 102 13.13 -16.07 9.50
C LYS A 102 14.05 -16.81 8.53
N GLU A 103 13.86 -16.64 7.24
CA GLU A 103 14.71 -17.18 6.16
C GLU A 103 15.98 -16.35 5.94
N GLY A 104 16.18 -15.28 6.68
CA GLY A 104 17.33 -14.38 6.55
C GLY A 104 17.19 -13.35 5.42
N ILE A 105 16.00 -13.19 4.86
CA ILE A 105 15.69 -12.19 3.85
C ILE A 105 15.24 -10.92 4.56
N ASP A 106 15.90 -9.81 4.30
CA ASP A 106 15.60 -8.53 4.92
C ASP A 106 14.25 -7.97 4.42
N CYS A 107 13.23 -8.00 5.29
CA CYS A 107 11.89 -7.52 5.00
C CYS A 107 11.38 -6.63 6.16
N PRO A 108 11.71 -5.34 6.15
CA PRO A 108 11.34 -4.41 7.23
C PRO A 108 9.88 -4.01 7.25
N LEU A 109 9.16 -4.13 6.13
CA LEU A 109 7.80 -3.61 5.96
C LEU A 109 6.88 -4.62 5.30
N ALA A 110 5.71 -4.83 5.92
CA ALA A 110 4.51 -5.36 5.28
C ALA A 110 3.41 -4.30 5.35
N ILE A 111 2.79 -3.99 4.21
CA ILE A 111 1.79 -2.92 4.14
C ILE A 111 0.72 -3.24 3.11
N GLU A 112 -0.54 -2.94 3.43
CA GLU A 112 -1.67 -3.08 2.53
C GLU A 112 -2.19 -1.74 2.01
N THR A 113 -2.81 -1.78 0.84
CA THR A 113 -3.53 -0.63 0.27
C THR A 113 -4.70 -0.14 1.15
N SER A 114 -5.13 -0.95 2.11
CA SER A 114 -6.15 -0.62 3.11
C SER A 114 -5.66 0.28 4.24
N GLY A 115 -4.33 0.44 4.40
CA GLY A 115 -3.72 1.23 5.45
C GLY A 115 -3.19 0.43 6.64
N HIS A 116 -3.34 -0.91 6.65
CA HIS A 116 -2.65 -1.80 7.60
C HIS A 116 -1.15 -1.79 7.31
N ALA A 117 -0.33 -1.65 8.34
CA ALA A 117 1.12 -1.67 8.19
C ALA A 117 1.81 -2.26 9.40
N ALA A 118 2.76 -3.18 9.16
CA ALA A 118 3.59 -3.78 10.18
C ALA A 118 5.07 -3.56 9.88
N PHE A 119 5.80 -3.09 10.87
CA PHE A 119 7.22 -2.82 10.77
C PHE A 119 7.99 -3.85 11.60
N ARG A 120 9.07 -4.41 11.06
CA ARG A 120 9.94 -5.33 11.81
C ARG A 120 10.44 -4.68 13.11
N GLU A 121 10.85 -3.43 13.06
CA GLU A 121 11.34 -2.66 14.21
C GLU A 121 10.27 -2.40 15.28
N ASN A 122 8.97 -2.50 14.91
CA ASN A 122 7.82 -2.45 15.83
C ASN A 122 7.24 -3.86 16.09
N TYR A 123 8.10 -4.87 16.14
CA TYR A 123 7.74 -6.26 16.48
C TYR A 123 6.66 -6.87 15.58
N TYR A 124 6.56 -6.44 14.33
CA TYR A 124 5.53 -6.88 13.35
C TYR A 124 4.08 -6.59 13.78
N LEU A 125 3.90 -5.63 14.70
CA LEU A 125 2.56 -5.19 15.09
C LEU A 125 1.90 -4.44 13.93
N ASP A 126 0.64 -4.73 13.71
CA ASP A 126 -0.23 -3.95 12.82
C ASP A 126 -0.61 -2.66 13.54
N ASP A 127 -0.02 -1.53 13.12
CA ASP A 127 -0.01 -0.31 13.92
C ASP A 127 -0.07 0.95 13.05
N GLY A 128 -1.27 1.50 12.91
CA GLY A 128 -1.51 2.73 12.16
C GLY A 128 -0.86 3.96 12.81
N ALA A 129 -0.74 3.99 14.14
CA ALA A 129 -0.09 5.12 14.83
C ALA A 129 1.43 5.12 14.58
N TYR A 130 2.05 3.95 14.51
CA TYR A 130 3.46 3.83 14.15
C TYR A 130 3.71 4.28 12.70
N LEU A 131 2.85 3.84 11.78
CA LEU A 131 2.87 4.30 10.38
C LEU A 131 2.83 5.83 10.29
N VAL A 132 1.89 6.45 11.00
CA VAL A 132 1.72 7.90 11.02
C VAL A 132 2.95 8.61 11.61
N THR A 133 3.56 8.05 12.63
CA THR A 133 4.78 8.60 13.23
C THR A 133 5.90 8.68 12.18
N LYS A 134 6.07 7.66 11.33
CA LYS A 134 7.02 7.70 10.21
C LYS A 134 6.70 8.83 9.22
N LEU A 135 5.43 9.03 8.89
CA LEU A 135 4.99 10.13 8.00
C LEU A 135 5.29 11.50 8.60
N ILE A 136 5.00 11.70 9.89
CA ILE A 136 5.27 12.97 10.59
C ILE A 136 6.76 13.30 10.58
N ILE A 137 7.61 12.33 10.92
CA ILE A 137 9.06 12.49 10.92
C ILE A 137 9.55 12.85 9.51
N LYS A 138 9.11 12.11 8.49
CA LYS A 138 9.51 12.36 7.10
C LYS A 138 9.05 13.71 6.61
N SER A 139 7.80 14.11 6.88
CA SER A 139 7.29 15.43 6.55
C SER A 139 8.13 16.55 7.15
N GLY A 140 8.48 16.43 8.44
CA GLY A 140 9.35 17.41 9.12
C GLY A 140 10.75 17.49 8.53
N LEU A 141 11.33 16.36 8.08
CA LEU A 141 12.63 16.33 7.41
C LEU A 141 12.57 16.97 6.02
N LEU A 142 11.56 16.65 5.23
CA LEU A 142 11.37 17.24 3.90
C LEU A 142 11.17 18.74 3.95
N LYS A 143 10.43 19.22 4.95
CA LYS A 143 10.19 20.67 5.14
C LYS A 143 11.46 21.47 5.37
N LYS A 144 12.50 20.86 5.96
CA LYS A 144 13.81 21.51 6.15
C LYS A 144 14.56 21.78 4.84
N SER A 145 14.21 21.05 3.77
CA SER A 145 14.81 21.16 2.43
C SER A 145 13.80 21.67 1.38
N ASP A 146 12.76 22.39 1.81
CA ASP A 146 11.67 22.89 0.95
C ASP A 146 10.92 21.81 0.15
N GLY A 147 10.99 20.55 0.63
CA GLY A 147 10.28 19.42 0.05
C GLY A 147 8.93 19.17 0.73
N SER A 148 8.13 18.29 0.12
CA SER A 148 6.83 17.86 0.64
C SER A 148 6.65 16.34 0.49
N LEU A 149 5.69 15.77 1.21
CA LEU A 149 5.32 14.36 1.04
C LEU A 149 4.90 14.08 -0.42
N GLU A 150 4.22 15.00 -1.08
CA GLU A 150 3.82 14.85 -2.47
C GLU A 150 5.02 14.83 -3.43
N SER A 151 5.98 15.73 -3.24
CA SER A 151 7.18 15.76 -4.07
C SER A 151 8.06 14.52 -3.91
N PHE A 152 8.01 13.89 -2.74
CA PHE A 152 8.79 12.69 -2.42
C PHE A 152 8.37 11.43 -3.19
N ILE A 153 7.13 11.38 -3.68
CA ILE A 153 6.61 10.29 -4.49
C ILE A 153 6.19 10.74 -5.90
N SER A 154 6.77 11.84 -6.38
CA SER A 154 6.38 12.43 -7.67
C SER A 154 6.68 11.53 -8.88
N ASP A 155 7.57 10.57 -8.75
CA ASP A 155 7.94 9.57 -9.74
C ASP A 155 7.08 8.28 -9.71
N LEU A 156 6.08 8.22 -8.83
CA LEU A 156 5.14 7.11 -8.80
C LEU A 156 4.21 7.14 -10.04
N GLU A 157 4.31 6.12 -10.88
CA GLU A 157 3.38 5.91 -11.98
C GLU A 157 2.06 5.34 -11.44
N GLU A 158 1.00 6.12 -11.50
CA GLU A 158 -0.34 5.65 -11.13
C GLU A 158 -1.05 5.03 -12.34
N PRO A 159 -1.89 4.00 -12.17
CA PRO A 159 -2.67 3.44 -13.26
C PRO A 159 -3.63 4.50 -13.81
N ALA A 160 -3.81 4.53 -15.14
CA ALA A 160 -4.75 5.44 -15.79
C ALA A 160 -6.20 5.16 -15.35
N GLU A 161 -6.52 3.89 -15.13
CA GLU A 161 -7.81 3.44 -14.60
C GLU A 161 -7.61 2.25 -13.65
N GLU A 162 -8.42 2.18 -12.61
CA GLU A 162 -8.47 1.07 -11.66
C GLU A 162 -9.91 0.61 -11.51
N LEU A 163 -10.16 -0.69 -11.64
CA LEU A 163 -11.46 -1.28 -11.47
C LEU A 163 -11.40 -2.51 -10.56
N GLU A 164 -12.01 -2.42 -9.38
CA GLU A 164 -12.22 -3.57 -8.49
C GLU A 164 -13.62 -4.16 -8.73
N ARG A 165 -13.70 -5.46 -8.94
CA ARG A 165 -14.96 -6.21 -8.99
C ARG A 165 -14.93 -7.34 -7.96
N ARG A 166 -15.97 -7.44 -7.16
CA ARG A 166 -16.17 -8.51 -6.18
C ARG A 166 -17.37 -9.31 -6.58
N PHE A 167 -17.18 -10.61 -6.72
CA PHE A 167 -18.24 -11.55 -7.06
C PHE A 167 -18.49 -12.47 -5.86
N LYS A 168 -19.75 -12.62 -5.49
CA LYS A 168 -20.19 -13.67 -4.58
C LYS A 168 -20.58 -14.90 -5.41
N ILE A 169 -19.94 -16.02 -5.14
CA ILE A 169 -20.27 -17.29 -5.77
C ILE A 169 -21.23 -18.00 -4.81
N ASP A 170 -22.47 -18.20 -5.23
CA ASP A 170 -23.54 -18.82 -4.44
C ASP A 170 -23.73 -20.30 -4.85
N LEU A 171 -22.66 -21.06 -4.70
CA LEU A 171 -22.58 -22.51 -4.98
C LEU A 171 -21.88 -23.20 -3.81
N GLU A 172 -22.26 -24.47 -3.55
CA GLU A 172 -21.59 -25.26 -2.50
C GLU A 172 -20.09 -25.43 -2.78
N ASP A 173 -19.74 -25.76 -4.03
CA ASP A 173 -18.34 -25.84 -4.47
C ASP A 173 -17.88 -24.52 -5.11
N PHE A 174 -17.94 -23.43 -4.33
CA PHE A 174 -17.53 -22.10 -4.78
C PHE A 174 -16.05 -22.03 -5.15
N LYS A 175 -15.21 -22.88 -4.54
CA LYS A 175 -13.77 -22.87 -4.76
C LYS A 175 -13.40 -23.37 -6.15
N THR A 176 -13.88 -24.56 -6.53
CA THR A 176 -13.63 -25.12 -7.88
C THR A 176 -14.23 -24.24 -8.97
N TYR A 177 -15.44 -23.69 -8.74
CA TYR A 177 -16.04 -22.75 -9.67
C TYR A 177 -15.20 -21.47 -9.82
N GLY A 178 -14.70 -20.92 -8.72
CA GLY A 178 -13.84 -19.73 -8.74
C GLY A 178 -12.53 -19.96 -9.49
N GLU A 179 -11.88 -21.11 -9.26
CA GLU A 179 -10.65 -21.48 -9.97
C GLU A 179 -10.88 -21.63 -11.48
N LYS A 180 -12.00 -22.28 -11.88
CA LYS A 180 -12.37 -22.37 -13.29
C LYS A 180 -12.63 -21.00 -13.91
N SER A 181 -13.41 -20.15 -13.24
CA SER A 181 -13.72 -18.80 -13.72
C SER A 181 -12.46 -17.96 -13.88
N TYR A 182 -11.49 -18.11 -12.95
CA TYR A 182 -10.20 -17.45 -13.09
C TYR A 182 -9.42 -17.97 -14.30
N ALA A 183 -9.39 -19.28 -14.53
CA ALA A 183 -8.71 -19.87 -15.69
C ALA A 183 -9.31 -19.36 -17.01
N ASP A 184 -10.64 -19.26 -17.09
CA ASP A 184 -11.34 -18.74 -18.26
C ASP A 184 -11.02 -17.25 -18.49
N LEU A 185 -11.00 -16.45 -17.42
CA LEU A 185 -10.63 -15.03 -17.49
C LEU A 185 -9.16 -14.83 -17.89
N LYS A 186 -8.27 -15.69 -17.40
CA LYS A 186 -6.87 -15.68 -17.76
C LYS A 186 -6.68 -15.96 -19.25
N ALA A 187 -7.30 -17.01 -19.75
CA ALA A 187 -7.26 -17.36 -21.17
C ALA A 187 -7.77 -16.19 -22.04
N LEU A 188 -8.90 -15.58 -21.66
CA LEU A 188 -9.45 -14.41 -22.36
C LEU A 188 -8.49 -13.21 -22.35
N ALA A 189 -7.78 -12.98 -21.24
CA ALA A 189 -6.81 -11.91 -21.16
C ALA A 189 -5.58 -12.17 -22.04
N GLU A 190 -5.09 -13.41 -22.08
CA GLU A 190 -3.95 -13.83 -22.91
C GLU A 190 -4.24 -13.76 -24.42
N GLU A 191 -5.51 -13.86 -24.84
CA GLU A 191 -5.93 -13.67 -26.23
C GLU A 191 -5.95 -12.20 -26.67
N ARG A 192 -5.83 -11.25 -25.73
CA ARG A 192 -5.90 -9.81 -26.02
C ARG A 192 -4.51 -9.19 -26.02
N ASP A 193 -4.18 -8.51 -27.09
CA ASP A 193 -2.90 -7.83 -27.21
C ASP A 193 -2.71 -6.76 -26.11
N GLY A 194 -1.57 -6.79 -25.43
CA GLY A 194 -1.25 -5.88 -24.35
C GLY A 194 -1.89 -6.21 -22.98
N TRP A 195 -2.67 -7.30 -22.87
CA TRP A 195 -3.25 -7.72 -21.61
C TRP A 195 -2.35 -8.75 -20.91
N GLN A 196 -2.33 -8.67 -19.59
CA GLN A 196 -1.62 -9.63 -18.74
C GLN A 196 -2.54 -10.09 -17.61
N ALA A 197 -2.55 -11.39 -17.33
CA ALA A 197 -3.25 -11.98 -16.19
C ALA A 197 -2.23 -12.50 -15.17
N GLU A 198 -2.39 -12.11 -13.92
CA GLU A 198 -1.56 -12.57 -12.81
C GLU A 198 -2.41 -13.11 -11.69
N LYS A 199 -2.11 -14.32 -11.22
CA LYS A 199 -2.68 -14.89 -10.01
C LYS A 199 -1.70 -14.72 -8.86
N ILE A 200 -2.09 -13.97 -7.85
CA ILE A 200 -1.31 -13.79 -6.63
C ILE A 200 -1.97 -14.60 -5.52
N ASN A 201 -1.26 -15.59 -5.01
CA ASN A 201 -1.75 -16.51 -3.96
C ASN A 201 -1.36 -16.00 -2.57
#